data_e497c5c5c3acf203f79650331da88f99
#
_entry.id   e497c5c5c3acf203f79650331da88f99
#
_cell.length_a   1.000
_cell.length_b   1.000
_cell.length_c   1.000
_cell.angle_alpha   90.00
_cell.angle_beta   90.00
_cell.angle_gamma   90.00
#
_symmetry.space_group_name_H-M   'P 1'
#
loop_
_entity.id
_entity.type
_entity.pdbx_description
1 polymer ?
#
loop_
_entity_poly.entity_id
_entity_poly.type
_entity_poly.pdbx_seq_one_letter_code
_entity_poly.pdbx_strand_id
1 'polypeptide(L)'
;MNPILLIILVPAIEIYLLIKIGSQIGAITTIFLILLTAVVGIYYAKYEGLNTLRSGFAQLSKNETPAYEVISGAAIAFAALLLIIPGFATDTFGFLLIFPISRKFIFNKFRKKFKSKKNKKNNFIEGDFEDIEDDNDKKI
;
A
#
# COMPACT_ATOMS: atom_id res chain seq x y z
N MET A 1 -14.32 4.01 -14.71
CA MET A 1 -15.30 4.26 -13.61
C MET A 1 -15.06 5.68 -13.11
N ASN A 2 -16.10 6.47 -13.06
CA ASN A 2 -15.99 7.85 -12.57
C ASN A 2 -15.68 7.84 -11.07
N PRO A 3 -14.62 8.52 -10.60
CA PRO A 3 -14.26 8.55 -9.18
C PRO A 3 -15.37 9.12 -8.30
N ILE A 4 -16.19 10.01 -8.82
CA ILE A 4 -17.36 10.57 -8.14
C ILE A 4 -18.39 9.47 -7.81
N LEU A 5 -18.59 8.51 -8.71
CA LEU A 5 -19.53 7.41 -8.49
C LEU A 5 -19.07 6.51 -7.32
N LEU A 6 -17.74 6.29 -7.18
CA LEU A 6 -17.19 5.53 -6.05
C LEU A 6 -17.40 6.24 -4.71
N ILE A 7 -17.21 7.57 -4.68
CA ILE A 7 -17.37 8.37 -3.47
C ILE A 7 -18.82 8.31 -2.94
N ILE A 8 -19.79 8.20 -3.84
CA ILE A 8 -21.20 8.07 -3.46
C ILE A 8 -21.59 6.62 -3.18
N LEU A 9 -21.05 5.68 -3.97
CA LEU A 9 -21.41 4.26 -3.87
C LEU A 9 -20.90 3.61 -2.58
N VAL A 10 -19.68 3.94 -2.14
CA VAL A 10 -19.11 3.35 -0.92
C VAL A 10 -19.97 3.66 0.31
N PRO A 11 -20.29 4.93 0.64
CA PRO A 11 -21.18 5.22 1.77
C PRO A 11 -22.58 4.60 1.63
N ALA A 12 -23.11 4.54 0.41
CA ALA A 12 -24.44 3.92 0.19
C ALA A 12 -24.42 2.41 0.52
N ILE A 13 -23.36 1.70 0.10
CA ILE A 13 -23.16 0.29 0.44
C ILE A 13 -22.97 0.11 1.95
N GLU A 14 -22.20 1.00 2.60
CA GLU A 14 -22.00 0.95 4.05
C GLU A 14 -23.32 1.10 4.82
N ILE A 15 -24.13 2.10 4.48
CA ILE A 15 -25.43 2.30 5.10
C ILE A 15 -26.34 1.08 4.87
N TYR A 16 -26.34 0.53 3.66
CA TYR A 16 -27.09 -0.68 3.35
C TYR A 16 -26.66 -1.86 4.22
N LEU A 17 -25.34 -2.08 4.37
CA LEU A 17 -24.79 -3.15 5.20
C LEU A 17 -25.10 -2.94 6.68
N LEU A 18 -24.98 -1.70 7.18
CA LEU A 18 -25.34 -1.36 8.56
C LEU A 18 -26.82 -1.66 8.85
N ILE A 19 -27.72 -1.31 7.96
CA ILE A 19 -29.13 -1.61 8.11
C ILE A 19 -29.38 -3.12 8.06
N LYS A 20 -28.82 -3.81 7.05
CA LYS A 20 -29.07 -5.23 6.81
C LYS A 20 -28.49 -6.11 7.91
N ILE A 21 -27.25 -5.90 8.29
CA ILE A 21 -26.58 -6.68 9.34
C ILE A 21 -27.08 -6.23 10.71
N GLY A 22 -27.21 -4.93 10.94
CA GLY A 22 -27.68 -4.38 12.19
C GLY A 22 -29.09 -4.80 12.55
N SER A 23 -29.98 -4.99 11.57
CA SER A 23 -31.33 -5.53 11.80
C SER A 23 -31.34 -7.01 12.27
N GLN A 24 -30.29 -7.77 11.93
CA GLN A 24 -30.13 -9.16 12.33
C GLN A 24 -29.53 -9.33 13.73
N ILE A 25 -28.49 -8.54 14.03
CA ILE A 25 -27.72 -8.65 15.29
C ILE A 25 -28.19 -7.69 16.38
N GLY A 26 -29.08 -6.75 16.03
CA GLY A 26 -29.61 -5.73 16.93
C GLY A 26 -28.73 -4.47 17.03
N ALA A 27 -29.37 -3.35 17.35
CA ALA A 27 -28.72 -2.04 17.37
C ALA A 27 -27.56 -1.93 18.39
N ILE A 28 -27.75 -2.47 19.59
CA ILE A 28 -26.71 -2.42 20.67
C ILE A 28 -25.48 -3.19 20.23
N THR A 29 -25.64 -4.39 19.68
CA THR A 29 -24.52 -5.21 19.18
C THR A 29 -23.80 -4.52 18.05
N THR A 30 -24.53 -3.87 17.13
CA THR A 30 -23.97 -3.11 16.03
C THR A 30 -23.10 -1.95 16.52
N ILE A 31 -23.60 -1.15 17.45
CA ILE A 31 -22.87 -0.04 18.07
C ILE A 31 -21.61 -0.55 18.77
N PHE A 32 -21.74 -1.64 19.54
CA PHE A 32 -20.59 -2.24 20.21
C PHE A 32 -19.52 -2.71 19.24
N LEU A 33 -19.89 -3.36 18.13
CA LEU A 33 -18.95 -3.80 17.11
C LEU A 33 -18.26 -2.62 16.44
N ILE A 34 -18.97 -1.56 16.09
CA ILE A 34 -18.41 -0.33 15.51
C ILE A 34 -17.37 0.28 16.43
N LEU A 35 -17.69 0.42 17.73
CA LEU A 35 -16.74 0.96 18.71
C LEU A 35 -15.54 0.04 18.91
N LEU A 36 -15.78 -1.26 18.96
CA LEU A 36 -14.71 -2.25 19.10
C LEU A 36 -13.74 -2.21 17.91
N THR A 37 -14.26 -2.22 16.68
CA THR A 37 -13.41 -2.15 15.47
C THR A 37 -12.63 -0.87 15.40
N ALA A 38 -13.23 0.28 15.75
CA ALA A 38 -12.55 1.56 15.77
C ALA A 38 -11.39 1.58 16.77
N VAL A 39 -11.63 1.13 18.02
CA VAL A 39 -10.59 1.11 19.07
C VAL A 39 -9.46 0.15 18.68
N VAL A 40 -9.79 -1.07 18.27
CA VAL A 40 -8.82 -2.08 17.86
C VAL A 40 -8.03 -1.60 16.64
N GLY A 41 -8.71 -1.04 15.65
CA GLY A 41 -8.10 -0.52 14.43
C GLY A 41 -7.12 0.61 14.70
N ILE A 42 -7.49 1.60 15.49
CA ILE A 42 -6.61 2.72 15.87
C ILE A 42 -5.39 2.21 16.64
N TYR A 43 -5.58 1.27 17.56
CA TYR A 43 -4.48 0.69 18.32
C TYR A 43 -3.47 -0.03 17.40
N TYR A 44 -3.95 -0.89 16.51
CA TYR A 44 -3.10 -1.59 15.54
C TYR A 44 -2.46 -0.64 14.52
N ALA A 45 -3.19 0.37 14.04
CA ALA A 45 -2.64 1.37 13.13
C ALA A 45 -1.48 2.15 13.77
N LYS A 46 -1.63 2.53 15.04
CA LYS A 46 -0.56 3.19 15.80
C LYS A 46 0.66 2.28 15.97
N TYR A 47 0.45 1.03 16.37
CA TYR A 47 1.53 0.06 16.57
C TYR A 47 2.31 -0.22 15.28
N GLU A 48 1.61 -0.57 14.22
CA GLU A 48 2.21 -0.85 12.91
C GLU A 48 2.82 0.40 12.26
N GLY A 49 2.20 1.55 12.44
CA GLY A 49 2.72 2.83 11.97
C GLY A 49 4.08 3.15 12.60
N LEU A 50 4.20 3.01 13.92
CA LEU A 50 5.47 3.21 14.62
C LEU A 50 6.55 2.22 14.18
N ASN A 51 6.20 0.95 14.00
CA ASN A 51 7.14 -0.06 13.51
C ASN A 51 7.63 0.27 12.10
N THR A 52 6.72 0.68 11.22
CA THR A 52 7.04 1.08 9.84
C THR A 52 7.98 2.30 9.82
N LEU A 53 7.71 3.30 10.66
CA LEU A 53 8.59 4.47 10.78
C LEU A 53 10.00 4.09 11.28
N ARG A 54 10.09 3.27 12.32
CA ARG A 54 11.38 2.79 12.85
C ARG A 54 12.18 2.03 11.80
N SER A 55 11.53 1.13 11.05
CA SER A 55 12.17 0.41 9.94
C SER A 55 12.66 1.37 8.85
N GLY A 56 11.86 2.39 8.51
CA GLY A 56 12.25 3.40 7.53
C GLY A 56 13.49 4.19 7.94
N PHE A 57 13.53 4.66 9.20
CA PHE A 57 14.70 5.36 9.74
C PHE A 57 15.94 4.46 9.79
N ALA A 58 15.79 3.18 10.17
CA ALA A 58 16.91 2.24 10.18
C ALA A 58 17.51 1.99 8.78
N GLN A 59 16.69 1.99 7.73
CA GLN A 59 17.16 1.87 6.35
C GLN A 59 17.87 3.14 5.87
N LEU A 60 17.33 4.32 6.19
CA LEU A 60 17.98 5.59 5.88
C LEU A 60 19.37 5.69 6.52
N SER A 61 19.53 5.19 7.75
CA SER A 61 20.84 5.16 8.42
C SER A 61 21.85 4.24 7.74
N LYS A 62 21.38 3.29 6.90
CA LYS A 62 22.21 2.39 6.10
C LYS A 62 22.40 2.85 4.65
N ASN A 63 21.98 4.09 4.33
CA ASN A 63 21.94 4.64 2.98
C ASN A 63 21.05 3.80 2.01
N GLU A 64 20.06 3.08 2.54
CA GLU A 64 19.07 2.36 1.75
C GLU A 64 17.81 3.22 1.54
N THR A 65 17.13 3.04 0.40
CA THR A 65 15.88 3.74 0.14
C THR A 65 14.69 2.99 0.74
N PRO A 66 13.98 3.53 1.74
CA PRO A 66 12.87 2.86 2.43
C PRO A 66 11.56 2.89 1.61
N ALA A 67 11.61 2.45 0.34
CA ALA A 67 10.45 2.53 -0.56
C ALA A 67 9.24 1.70 -0.08
N TYR A 68 9.50 0.54 0.54
CA TYR A 68 8.44 -0.29 1.10
C TYR A 68 7.79 0.37 2.32
N GLU A 69 8.60 0.97 3.20
CA GLU A 69 8.15 1.63 4.42
C GLU A 69 7.31 2.86 4.13
N VAL A 70 7.68 3.65 3.12
CA VAL A 70 6.90 4.82 2.69
C VAL A 70 5.52 4.38 2.18
N ILE A 71 5.45 3.38 1.31
CA ILE A 71 4.17 2.86 0.78
C ILE A 71 3.37 2.19 1.90
N SER A 72 4.04 1.45 2.78
CA SER A 72 3.41 0.81 3.93
C SER A 72 2.84 1.84 4.91
N GLY A 73 3.56 2.91 5.20
CA GLY A 73 3.10 4.02 6.03
C GLY A 73 1.86 4.71 5.46
N ALA A 74 1.86 4.98 4.15
CA ALA A 74 0.69 5.54 3.47
C ALA A 74 -0.53 4.59 3.54
N ALA A 75 -0.31 3.28 3.36
CA ALA A 75 -1.38 2.28 3.48
C ALA A 75 -1.95 2.21 4.90
N ILE A 76 -1.12 2.30 5.94
CA ILE A 76 -1.56 2.32 7.34
C ILE A 76 -2.36 3.59 7.64
N ALA A 77 -1.90 4.76 7.18
CA ALA A 77 -2.62 6.01 7.35
C ALA A 77 -3.99 5.96 6.68
N PHE A 78 -4.07 5.42 5.46
CA PHE A 78 -5.33 5.22 4.76
C PHE A 78 -6.25 4.22 5.48
N ALA A 79 -5.70 3.11 5.98
CA ALA A 79 -6.45 2.14 6.78
C ALA A 79 -7.01 2.77 8.06
N ALA A 80 -6.23 3.59 8.75
CA ALA A 80 -6.69 4.32 9.94
C ALA A 80 -7.86 5.25 9.62
N LEU A 81 -7.81 5.96 8.48
CA LEU A 81 -8.93 6.78 8.01
C LEU A 81 -10.18 5.95 7.75
N LEU A 82 -10.05 4.78 7.12
CA LEU A 82 -11.18 3.87 6.89
C LEU A 82 -11.81 3.40 8.18
N LEU A 83 -11.02 3.06 9.20
CA LEU A 83 -11.50 2.58 10.49
C LEU A 83 -12.09 3.68 11.40
N ILE A 84 -11.81 4.96 11.13
CA ILE A 84 -12.45 6.09 11.83
C ILE A 84 -13.88 6.29 11.31
N ILE A 85 -14.12 6.02 10.04
CA ILE A 85 -15.46 6.10 9.42
C ILE A 85 -16.13 4.75 9.65
N PRO A 86 -17.13 4.67 10.56
CA PRO A 86 -17.71 3.39 10.93
C PRO A 86 -18.45 2.74 9.76
N GLY A 87 -18.06 1.50 9.43
CA GLY A 87 -18.71 0.71 8.40
C GLY A 87 -18.25 -0.75 8.44
N PHE A 88 -19.06 -1.67 7.91
CA PHE A 88 -18.68 -3.09 7.88
C PHE A 88 -17.67 -3.41 6.78
N ALA A 89 -17.87 -2.87 5.58
CA ALA A 89 -16.95 -3.12 4.48
C ALA A 89 -15.66 -2.28 4.64
N THR A 90 -15.78 -1.00 4.98
CA THR A 90 -14.62 -0.14 5.22
C THR A 90 -13.75 -0.64 6.37
N ASP A 91 -14.33 -1.13 7.46
CA ASP A 91 -13.60 -1.73 8.58
C ASP A 91 -12.83 -2.98 8.12
N THR A 92 -13.47 -3.86 7.35
CA THR A 92 -12.81 -5.05 6.80
C THR A 92 -11.62 -4.67 5.89
N PHE A 93 -11.78 -3.69 5.01
CA PHE A 93 -10.71 -3.20 4.16
C PHE A 93 -9.60 -2.51 4.98
N GLY A 94 -9.95 -1.72 5.98
CA GLY A 94 -9.02 -1.09 6.89
C GLY A 94 -8.15 -2.12 7.63
N PHE A 95 -8.77 -3.14 8.22
CA PHE A 95 -8.04 -4.24 8.85
C PHE A 95 -7.12 -4.97 7.87
N LEU A 96 -7.59 -5.26 6.67
CA LEU A 96 -6.77 -5.91 5.64
C LEU A 96 -5.51 -5.10 5.32
N LEU A 97 -5.60 -3.76 5.28
CA LEU A 97 -4.48 -2.88 4.99
C LEU A 97 -3.52 -2.71 6.19
N ILE A 98 -4.01 -2.84 7.43
CA ILE A 98 -3.15 -2.76 8.62
C ILE A 98 -2.23 -3.97 8.72
N PHE A 99 -2.69 -5.17 8.36
CA PHE A 99 -1.88 -6.38 8.48
C PHE A 99 -0.66 -6.36 7.56
N PRO A 100 0.57 -6.56 8.10
CA PRO A 100 1.80 -6.49 7.30
C PRO A 100 1.88 -7.57 6.22
N ILE A 101 1.23 -8.72 6.42
CA ILE A 101 1.18 -9.82 5.46
C ILE A 101 0.43 -9.39 4.19
N SER A 102 -0.73 -8.76 4.36
CA SER A 102 -1.56 -8.25 3.25
C SER A 102 -0.84 -7.17 2.46
N ARG A 103 -0.18 -6.24 3.16
CA ARG A 103 0.64 -5.18 2.52
C ARG A 103 1.79 -5.76 1.69
N LYS A 104 2.53 -6.75 2.23
CA LYS A 104 3.61 -7.43 1.49
C LYS A 104 3.08 -8.11 0.22
N PHE A 105 1.91 -8.73 0.30
CA PHE A 105 1.29 -9.40 -0.85
C PHE A 105 0.89 -8.39 -1.94
N ILE A 106 0.23 -7.29 -1.54
CA ILE A 106 -0.15 -6.19 -2.44
C ILE A 106 1.09 -5.58 -3.07
N PHE A 107 2.11 -5.24 -2.27
CA PHE A 107 3.35 -4.65 -2.74
C PHE A 107 4.10 -5.54 -3.74
N ASN A 108 4.22 -6.84 -3.46
CA ASN A 108 4.87 -7.78 -4.37
C ASN A 108 4.14 -7.92 -5.72
N LYS A 109 2.81 -7.85 -5.71
CA LYS A 109 2.00 -7.86 -6.93
C LYS A 109 2.21 -6.59 -7.76
N PHE A 110 2.28 -5.43 -7.10
CA PHE A 110 2.59 -4.15 -7.77
C PHE A 110 4.03 -4.11 -8.28
N ARG A 111 5.02 -4.57 -7.49
CA ARG A 111 6.43 -4.61 -7.89
C ARG A 111 6.67 -5.47 -9.13
N LYS A 112 6.01 -6.63 -9.26
CA LYS A 112 6.07 -7.46 -10.47
C LYS A 112 5.55 -6.72 -11.70
N LYS A 113 4.47 -5.94 -11.56
CA LYS A 113 3.87 -5.16 -12.64
C LYS A 113 4.77 -4.01 -13.11
N PHE A 114 5.49 -3.36 -12.16
CA PHE A 114 6.44 -2.28 -12.48
C PHE A 114 7.74 -2.80 -13.10
N LYS A 115 8.29 -3.93 -12.62
CA LYS A 115 9.48 -4.56 -13.24
C LYS A 115 9.21 -5.01 -14.66
N SER A 116 8.03 -5.57 -14.95
CA SER A 116 7.66 -5.99 -16.30
C SER A 116 7.58 -4.83 -17.29
N LYS A 117 7.20 -3.62 -16.81
CA LYS A 117 7.15 -2.43 -17.67
C LYS A 117 8.52 -1.82 -17.94
N LYS A 118 9.47 -1.97 -17.01
CA LYS A 118 10.82 -1.41 -17.15
C LYS A 118 11.69 -2.25 -18.10
N ASN A 119 11.52 -3.58 -18.13
CA ASN A 119 12.22 -4.45 -19.07
C ASN A 119 11.74 -4.31 -20.53
N LYS A 120 10.56 -3.74 -20.77
CA LYS A 120 10.10 -3.45 -22.14
C LYS A 120 10.64 -2.14 -22.73
N LYS A 121 11.25 -1.27 -21.89
CA LYS A 121 11.79 0.03 -22.35
C LYS A 121 13.31 0.07 -22.47
N ASN A 122 14.02 -0.94 -21.97
CA ASN A 122 15.47 -1.01 -22.06
C ASN A 122 15.91 -2.03 -23.11
N ASN A 123 15.45 -1.88 -24.38
CA ASN A 123 16.25 -2.32 -25.52
C ASN A 123 17.31 -1.23 -25.78
N PHE A 124 18.26 -1.10 -24.87
CA PHE A 124 19.52 -0.48 -25.23
C PHE A 124 20.26 -1.52 -26.06
N ILE A 125 20.47 -1.19 -27.31
CA ILE A 125 21.44 -1.85 -28.17
C ILE A 125 22.80 -1.50 -27.54
N GLU A 126 23.44 -2.49 -26.92
CA GLU A 126 24.85 -2.43 -26.56
C GLU A 126 25.58 -2.32 -27.91
N GLY A 127 26.01 -1.12 -28.26
CA GLY A 127 26.91 -0.90 -29.38
C GLY A 127 28.29 -1.40 -28.94
N ASP A 128 28.79 -2.43 -29.58
CA ASP A 128 30.19 -2.81 -29.51
C ASP A 128 31.02 -1.61 -29.99
N PHE A 129 31.72 -0.98 -29.07
CA PHE A 129 32.78 -0.07 -29.40
C PHE A 129 34.01 -0.90 -29.74
N GLU A 130 34.26 -1.09 -31.02
CA GLU A 130 35.51 -1.59 -31.52
C GLU A 130 36.57 -0.47 -31.36
N ASP A 131 37.47 -0.63 -30.40
CA ASP A 131 38.64 0.23 -30.26
C ASP A 131 39.52 0.06 -31.50
N ILE A 132 39.53 1.05 -32.38
CA ILE A 132 40.47 1.16 -33.49
C ILE A 132 41.81 1.56 -32.87
N GLU A 133 42.67 0.58 -32.63
CA GLU A 133 44.11 0.85 -32.38
C GLU A 133 44.69 1.54 -33.60
N ASP A 134 45.05 2.80 -33.43
CA ASP A 134 45.76 3.59 -34.40
C ASP A 134 47.23 3.10 -34.44
N ASP A 135 47.48 2.18 -35.38
CA ASP A 135 48.80 1.65 -35.69
C ASP A 135 49.56 2.67 -36.56
N ASN A 136 50.06 3.74 -35.94
CA ASN A 136 50.89 4.72 -36.62
C ASN A 136 52.04 5.23 -35.72
N ASP A 137 53.01 4.34 -35.44
CA ASP A 137 54.40 4.80 -35.12
C ASP A 137 55.41 3.72 -35.45
N LYS A 138 55.66 3.56 -36.75
CA LYS A 138 56.94 3.04 -37.24
C LYS A 138 57.26 3.68 -38.57
N LYS A 139 57.98 4.77 -38.54
CA LYS A 139 59.06 5.14 -39.49
C LYS A 139 59.65 6.48 -39.10
N ILE A 140 60.82 6.46 -38.57
CA ILE A 140 62.13 7.06 -38.96
C ILE A 140 62.93 7.15 -37.67
#